data_44a2d350308e5a8c1902223e47cf06aa
#
_entry.id   44a2d350308e5a8c1902223e47cf06aa
#
_cell.length_a   1.000
_cell.length_b   1.000
_cell.length_c   1.000
_cell.angle_alpha   90.00
_cell.angle_beta   90.00
_cell.angle_gamma   90.00
#
_symmetry.space_group_name_H-M   'P 1'
#
loop_
_entity.id
_entity.type
_entity.pdbx_description
1 polymer ?
#
loop_
_entity_poly.entity_id
_entity_poly.type
_entity_poly.pdbx_seq_one_letter_code
_entity_poly.pdbx_strand_id
1 'polypeptide(L)'
;MKKGQVYEGSVVRVDFPNKGIVCVGDETAVVKNSLPGQKVKFSVNKVRKGKAEGRLLEVTEKSPLETGRTCSLFGLCGGCTYLSLPYEEQLKVKEEQVKRLLDSVLNKQEEAWAFEGIKGSPKAYEYRNKMEFSFGDEYKDGPLALGMHKRGSFYDIVTVADCEIVDADYRLILQTVRDYFARAKVSFFHRMSHEGYLRHLLVRKASRTGEILVALVTTSQDPWQGEMAVEESLDADALITGFKDLLLSLEQDGKLVGNFAGILHITNDSIADVVQSDRTELLYGQEFFYEELLGLKFKISTFSFFQTNSYSAEVLYQTARDYVGDLGGSDKTVFDLYSGTGTIAQLMAPAAGKVIGVEIVEEAVEAAKKNAAANGLDNCEFIAGDVLKVLDEVEEKPDMIILDPPRDGIHPKALPKIIAYGVDHIVYISCKPTSLVRDLEVFLENGYRVDKAVAVDQFPWTANVETVVLLSKGAKGPVDLCSTRTEVERS
;
A
#
# COMPACT_ATOMS: atom_id res chain seq x y z
N MET A 1 -4.89 20.75 28.69
CA MET A 1 -5.55 19.42 28.88
C MET A 1 -4.74 18.51 29.78
N LYS A 2 -5.38 17.61 30.58
CA LYS A 2 -4.70 16.70 31.52
C LYS A 2 -4.86 15.24 31.08
N LYS A 3 -3.78 14.43 31.20
CA LYS A 3 -3.78 13.00 30.92
C LYS A 3 -4.84 12.28 31.78
N GLY A 4 -5.56 11.34 31.18
CA GLY A 4 -6.60 10.53 31.82
C GLY A 4 -7.98 11.21 31.88
N GLN A 5 -8.08 12.51 31.57
CA GLN A 5 -9.35 13.21 31.54
C GLN A 5 -10.04 13.12 30.19
N VAL A 6 -11.36 13.22 30.21
CA VAL A 6 -12.21 13.21 29.02
C VAL A 6 -12.59 14.64 28.66
N TYR A 7 -12.51 14.95 27.38
CA TYR A 7 -12.88 16.24 26.81
C TYR A 7 -13.82 16.04 25.63
N GLU A 8 -14.53 17.10 25.28
CA GLU A 8 -15.37 17.18 24.08
C GLU A 8 -14.96 18.41 23.28
N GLY A 9 -14.88 18.27 21.94
CA GLY A 9 -14.48 19.36 21.07
C GLY A 9 -14.75 19.08 19.59
N SER A 10 -14.57 20.13 18.77
CA SER A 10 -14.83 20.06 17.34
C SER A 10 -13.57 19.77 16.55
N VAL A 11 -13.66 18.85 15.58
CA VAL A 11 -12.58 18.52 14.64
C VAL A 11 -12.52 19.59 13.57
N VAL A 12 -11.49 20.43 13.63
CA VAL A 12 -11.33 21.56 12.69
C VAL A 12 -10.62 21.18 11.40
N ARG A 13 -9.78 20.13 11.44
CA ARG A 13 -9.11 19.55 10.28
C ARG A 13 -8.58 18.16 10.60
N VAL A 14 -8.16 17.43 9.57
CA VAL A 14 -7.47 16.15 9.72
C VAL A 14 -6.10 16.23 9.05
N ASP A 15 -5.04 15.98 9.81
CA ASP A 15 -3.67 15.89 9.30
C ASP A 15 -3.34 14.44 8.92
N PHE A 16 -2.41 14.24 7.97
CA PHE A 16 -2.01 12.92 7.48
C PHE A 16 -1.41 12.05 8.61
N PRO A 17 -1.68 10.75 8.64
CA PRO A 17 -2.58 9.99 7.77
C PRO A 17 -4.04 9.92 8.25
N ASN A 18 -4.41 10.37 9.39
CA ASN A 18 -5.74 10.39 9.98
C ASN A 18 -5.68 10.93 11.41
N LYS A 19 -5.14 12.13 11.56
CA LYS A 19 -4.95 12.81 12.85
C LYS A 19 -5.88 14.00 12.92
N GLY A 20 -7.09 13.81 13.45
CA GLY A 20 -8.01 14.93 13.67
C GLY A 20 -7.44 15.92 14.67
N ILE A 21 -7.44 17.18 14.32
CA ILE A 21 -7.09 18.29 15.20
C ILE A 21 -8.39 18.78 15.84
N VAL A 22 -8.52 18.53 17.13
CA VAL A 22 -9.74 18.82 17.91
C VAL A 22 -9.49 20.07 18.75
N CYS A 23 -10.36 21.07 18.62
CA CYS A 23 -10.34 22.27 19.44
C CYS A 23 -11.26 22.12 20.66
N VAL A 24 -10.75 22.47 21.84
CA VAL A 24 -11.50 22.54 23.10
C VAL A 24 -11.17 23.88 23.76
N GLY A 25 -12.01 24.91 23.56
CA GLY A 25 -11.65 26.29 23.90
C GLY A 25 -10.39 26.72 23.14
N ASP A 26 -9.41 27.23 23.87
CA ASP A 26 -8.12 27.67 23.30
C ASP A 26 -7.07 26.55 23.17
N GLU A 27 -7.36 25.35 23.62
CA GLU A 27 -6.44 24.20 23.56
C GLU A 27 -6.77 23.27 22.38
N THR A 28 -5.75 22.58 21.87
CA THR A 28 -5.92 21.58 20.80
C THR A 28 -5.41 20.20 21.20
N ALA A 29 -6.07 19.15 20.69
CA ALA A 29 -5.63 17.77 20.82
C ALA A 29 -5.62 17.07 19.46
N VAL A 30 -4.74 16.07 19.34
CA VAL A 30 -4.72 15.15 18.20
C VAL A 30 -5.55 13.93 18.54
N VAL A 31 -6.64 13.69 17.80
CA VAL A 31 -7.54 12.54 17.99
C VAL A 31 -7.63 11.77 16.67
N LYS A 32 -7.10 10.54 16.64
CA LYS A 32 -7.17 9.70 15.44
C LYS A 32 -8.60 9.19 15.18
N ASN A 33 -8.86 8.85 13.93
CA ASN A 33 -10.14 8.28 13.48
C ASN A 33 -11.34 9.22 13.64
N SER A 34 -11.11 10.50 13.52
CA SER A 34 -12.16 11.53 13.46
C SER A 34 -12.14 12.24 12.11
N LEU A 35 -13.27 12.83 11.73
CA LEU A 35 -13.47 13.51 10.44
C LEU A 35 -13.64 15.01 10.63
N PRO A 36 -13.29 15.85 9.62
CA PRO A 36 -13.49 17.30 9.70
C PRO A 36 -14.98 17.62 9.96
N GLY A 37 -15.24 18.56 10.86
CA GLY A 37 -16.60 18.99 11.20
C GLY A 37 -17.35 18.12 12.20
N GLN A 38 -16.76 16.99 12.63
CA GLN A 38 -17.32 16.19 13.74
C GLN A 38 -17.13 16.89 15.08
N LYS A 39 -18.06 16.67 16.01
CA LYS A 39 -17.84 16.93 17.43
C LYS A 39 -17.60 15.59 18.12
N VAL A 40 -16.50 15.51 18.88
CA VAL A 40 -16.01 14.24 19.39
C VAL A 40 -15.68 14.32 20.87
N LYS A 41 -16.00 13.24 21.57
CA LYS A 41 -15.59 12.99 22.94
C LYS A 41 -14.37 12.08 22.95
N PHE A 42 -13.32 12.47 23.66
CA PHE A 42 -12.06 11.75 23.65
C PHE A 42 -11.40 11.76 25.02
N SER A 43 -10.63 10.71 25.33
CA SER A 43 -9.79 10.62 26.52
C SER A 43 -8.35 10.94 26.19
N VAL A 44 -7.73 11.88 26.91
CA VAL A 44 -6.33 12.25 26.74
C VAL A 44 -5.43 11.13 27.28
N ASN A 45 -4.67 10.50 26.41
CA ASN A 45 -3.76 9.42 26.76
C ASN A 45 -2.31 9.89 26.93
N LYS A 46 -1.92 11.01 26.28
CA LYS A 46 -0.57 11.55 26.31
C LYS A 46 -0.58 13.08 26.21
N VAL A 47 0.30 13.72 26.98
CA VAL A 47 0.62 15.14 26.85
C VAL A 47 2.14 15.28 26.78
N ARG A 48 2.64 15.90 25.71
CA ARG A 48 4.09 16.14 25.53
C ARG A 48 4.31 17.51 24.90
N LYS A 49 5.16 18.34 25.53
CA LYS A 49 5.49 19.71 25.05
C LYS A 49 4.23 20.53 24.69
N GLY A 50 3.21 20.50 25.55
CA GLY A 50 1.97 21.26 25.34
C GLY A 50 1.00 20.67 24.29
N LYS A 51 1.38 19.58 23.60
CA LYS A 51 0.51 18.88 22.63
C LYS A 51 -0.17 17.70 23.32
N ALA A 52 -1.51 17.66 23.28
CA ALA A 52 -2.31 16.54 23.78
C ALA A 52 -2.62 15.54 22.66
N GLU A 53 -2.53 14.26 22.95
CA GLU A 53 -3.01 13.17 22.09
C GLU A 53 -4.12 12.44 22.84
N GLY A 54 -5.24 12.16 22.15
CA GLY A 54 -6.40 11.53 22.71
C GLY A 54 -6.87 10.31 21.93
N ARG A 55 -7.55 9.39 22.62
CA ARG A 55 -8.27 8.28 22.02
C ARG A 55 -9.73 8.69 21.86
N LEU A 56 -10.25 8.59 20.63
CA LEU A 56 -11.67 8.79 20.34
C LEU A 56 -12.51 7.80 21.16
N LEU A 57 -13.50 8.31 21.85
CA LEU A 57 -14.50 7.53 22.60
C LEU A 57 -15.82 7.50 21.86
N GLU A 58 -16.27 8.65 21.36
CA GLU A 58 -17.58 8.82 20.75
C GLU A 58 -17.57 9.99 19.78
N VAL A 59 -18.33 9.88 18.68
CA VAL A 59 -18.72 11.00 17.83
C VAL A 59 -20.06 11.49 18.31
N THR A 60 -20.08 12.64 19.03
CA THR A 60 -21.31 13.20 19.63
C THR A 60 -22.16 13.94 18.60
N GLU A 61 -21.53 14.54 17.59
CA GLU A 61 -22.20 15.12 16.43
C GLU A 61 -21.46 14.73 15.15
N LYS A 62 -22.19 14.19 14.17
CA LYS A 62 -21.64 13.85 12.86
C LYS A 62 -21.24 15.09 12.10
N SER A 63 -20.28 14.96 11.20
CA SER A 63 -19.94 16.02 10.25
C SER A 63 -21.13 16.28 9.31
N PRO A 64 -21.43 17.54 8.99
CA PRO A 64 -22.41 17.87 7.95
C PRO A 64 -22.09 17.25 6.57
N LEU A 65 -20.83 16.87 6.35
CA LEU A 65 -20.37 16.24 5.13
C LEU A 65 -20.67 14.73 5.07
N GLU A 66 -21.00 14.09 6.19
CA GLU A 66 -21.26 12.65 6.20
C GLU A 66 -22.59 12.30 5.56
N THR A 67 -22.59 11.40 4.56
CA THR A 67 -23.79 10.97 3.82
C THR A 67 -24.59 9.90 4.53
N GLY A 68 -24.03 9.27 5.57
CA GLY A 68 -24.62 8.11 6.23
C GLY A 68 -24.50 6.79 5.44
N ARG A 69 -23.94 6.80 4.22
CA ARG A 69 -23.62 5.59 3.47
C ARG A 69 -22.35 4.97 4.01
N THR A 70 -22.42 3.76 4.52
CA THR A 70 -21.27 2.99 5.01
C THR A 70 -21.59 1.50 4.87
N CYS A 71 -20.54 0.65 4.81
CA CYS A 71 -20.73 -0.78 5.01
C CYS A 71 -21.10 -1.08 6.47
N SER A 72 -21.65 -2.25 6.75
CA SER A 72 -22.11 -2.64 8.09
C SER A 72 -21.00 -2.61 9.15
N LEU A 73 -19.74 -2.77 8.71
CA LEU A 73 -18.55 -2.84 9.57
C LEU A 73 -17.76 -1.53 9.64
N PHE A 74 -18.26 -0.42 9.07
CA PHE A 74 -17.55 0.85 9.12
C PHE A 74 -17.37 1.32 10.58
N GLY A 75 -16.14 1.67 10.92
CA GLY A 75 -15.76 2.02 12.29
C GLY A 75 -15.34 0.82 13.14
N LEU A 76 -15.79 -0.39 12.84
CA LEU A 76 -15.39 -1.63 13.49
C LEU A 76 -14.19 -2.28 12.78
N CYS A 77 -14.24 -2.45 11.47
CA CYS A 77 -13.14 -2.90 10.62
C CYS A 77 -12.04 -1.84 10.54
N GLY A 78 -10.76 -2.28 10.54
CA GLY A 78 -9.59 -1.41 10.45
C GLY A 78 -9.32 -0.81 9.06
N GLY A 79 -10.05 -1.22 8.01
CA GLY A 79 -9.76 -0.88 6.62
C GLY A 79 -10.06 0.57 6.22
N CYS A 80 -11.35 0.94 6.17
CA CYS A 80 -11.77 2.25 5.67
C CYS A 80 -11.75 3.33 6.75
N THR A 81 -11.38 4.55 6.33
CA THR A 81 -11.33 5.74 7.21
C THR A 81 -12.38 6.78 6.82
N TYR A 82 -12.64 6.96 5.52
CA TYR A 82 -13.43 8.05 4.97
C TYR A 82 -14.74 7.60 4.30
N LEU A 83 -15.16 6.34 4.47
CA LEU A 83 -16.30 5.78 3.74
C LEU A 83 -17.64 6.51 4.01
N SER A 84 -17.77 7.22 5.13
CA SER A 84 -18.97 8.02 5.44
C SER A 84 -19.01 9.38 4.73
N LEU A 85 -17.89 9.83 4.12
CA LEU A 85 -17.85 11.06 3.32
C LEU A 85 -18.20 10.77 1.85
N PRO A 86 -18.72 11.76 1.09
CA PRO A 86 -18.68 11.70 -0.38
C PRO A 86 -17.27 11.55 -0.89
N TYR A 87 -17.12 10.90 -2.05
CA TYR A 87 -15.77 10.67 -2.61
C TYR A 87 -15.00 11.96 -2.87
N GLU A 88 -15.67 12.99 -3.37
CA GLU A 88 -15.11 14.31 -3.63
C GLU A 88 -14.64 15.00 -2.34
N GLU A 89 -15.34 14.81 -1.24
CA GLU A 89 -14.94 15.38 0.05
C GLU A 89 -13.72 14.66 0.63
N GLN A 90 -13.64 13.33 0.48
CA GLN A 90 -12.43 12.62 0.88
C GLN A 90 -11.22 13.04 0.03
N LEU A 91 -11.40 13.30 -1.27
CA LEU A 91 -10.33 13.83 -2.13
C LEU A 91 -9.82 15.17 -1.62
N LYS A 92 -10.71 16.12 -1.29
CA LYS A 92 -10.35 17.41 -0.71
C LYS A 92 -9.56 17.27 0.59
N VAL A 93 -9.99 16.35 1.48
CA VAL A 93 -9.26 16.09 2.74
C VAL A 93 -7.83 15.59 2.46
N LYS A 94 -7.66 14.64 1.53
CA LYS A 94 -6.34 14.12 1.16
C LYS A 94 -5.47 15.18 0.46
N GLU A 95 -6.06 15.94 -0.45
CA GLU A 95 -5.39 17.04 -1.14
C GLU A 95 -4.82 18.05 -0.16
N GLU A 96 -5.64 18.54 0.78
CA GLU A 96 -5.20 19.48 1.81
C GLU A 96 -4.13 18.91 2.73
N GLN A 97 -4.20 17.60 3.04
CA GLN A 97 -3.18 16.92 3.84
C GLN A 97 -1.83 16.91 3.13
N VAL A 98 -1.81 16.53 1.87
CA VAL A 98 -0.58 16.48 1.05
C VAL A 98 -0.04 17.88 0.85
N LYS A 99 -0.89 18.82 0.42
CA LYS A 99 -0.47 20.21 0.21
C LYS A 99 0.17 20.82 1.46
N ARG A 100 -0.45 20.67 2.62
CA ARG A 100 0.06 21.18 3.90
C ARG A 100 1.42 20.59 4.28
N LEU A 101 1.65 19.30 4.00
CA LEU A 101 2.94 18.67 4.23
C LEU A 101 4.00 19.23 3.26
N LEU A 102 3.69 19.35 1.98
CA LEU A 102 4.59 19.92 1.00
C LEU A 102 4.90 21.40 1.31
N ASP A 103 3.90 22.22 1.63
CA ASP A 103 4.07 23.63 2.02
C ASP A 103 5.03 23.78 3.22
N SER A 104 5.03 22.81 4.15
CA SER A 104 5.90 22.91 5.34
C SER A 104 7.41 22.89 5.02
N VAL A 105 7.76 22.37 3.84
CA VAL A 105 9.15 22.27 3.35
C VAL A 105 9.39 23.24 2.20
N LEU A 106 8.46 23.29 1.23
CA LEU A 106 8.63 24.04 -0.02
C LEU A 106 8.42 25.54 0.14
N ASN A 107 7.81 26.02 1.23
CA ASN A 107 7.77 27.46 1.56
C ASN A 107 9.16 28.08 1.76
N LYS A 108 10.21 27.27 1.87
CA LYS A 108 11.62 27.72 1.95
C LYS A 108 12.29 27.85 0.58
N GLN A 109 11.66 27.34 -0.47
CA GLN A 109 12.14 27.43 -1.86
C GLN A 109 11.86 28.84 -2.40
N GLU A 110 12.85 29.45 -3.05
CA GLU A 110 12.72 30.77 -3.64
C GLU A 110 11.89 30.77 -4.93
N GLU A 111 12.04 29.70 -5.72
CA GLU A 111 11.32 29.52 -6.97
C GLU A 111 9.88 29.05 -6.72
N ALA A 112 8.96 29.53 -7.56
CA ALA A 112 7.57 29.08 -7.51
C ALA A 112 7.45 27.60 -7.93
N TRP A 113 6.59 26.87 -7.25
CA TRP A 113 6.23 25.49 -7.58
C TRP A 113 4.72 25.35 -7.75
N ALA A 114 4.29 24.33 -8.51
CA ALA A 114 2.88 24.10 -8.77
C ALA A 114 2.37 22.87 -8.01
N PHE A 115 1.28 23.01 -7.26
CA PHE A 115 0.51 21.88 -6.76
C PHE A 115 -0.70 21.67 -7.66
N GLU A 116 -0.71 20.55 -8.40
CA GLU A 116 -1.73 20.23 -9.39
C GLU A 116 -2.99 19.57 -8.76
N GLY A 117 -3.13 19.62 -7.43
CA GLY A 117 -4.27 19.07 -6.70
C GLY A 117 -4.18 17.55 -6.50
N ILE A 118 -5.33 16.89 -6.58
CA ILE A 118 -5.42 15.43 -6.42
C ILE A 118 -6.15 14.79 -7.60
N LYS A 119 -5.57 13.72 -8.15
CA LYS A 119 -6.24 12.86 -9.14
C LYS A 119 -6.97 11.74 -8.42
N GLY A 120 -8.28 11.63 -8.63
CA GLY A 120 -9.10 10.57 -8.08
C GLY A 120 -8.90 9.22 -8.79
N SER A 121 -9.29 8.14 -8.14
CA SER A 121 -9.37 6.81 -8.76
C SER A 121 -10.54 6.76 -9.74
N PRO A 122 -10.36 6.20 -10.95
CA PRO A 122 -11.46 5.99 -11.90
C PRO A 122 -12.58 5.10 -11.35
N LYS A 123 -12.23 4.21 -10.40
CA LYS A 123 -13.17 3.34 -9.70
C LYS A 123 -12.97 3.50 -8.19
N ALA A 124 -13.96 4.05 -7.49
CA ALA A 124 -13.89 4.29 -6.06
C ALA A 124 -14.31 3.07 -5.23
N TYR A 125 -15.17 2.21 -5.74
CA TYR A 125 -15.64 0.97 -5.14
C TYR A 125 -15.13 -0.23 -5.94
N GLU A 126 -15.03 -1.40 -5.31
CA GLU A 126 -14.65 -2.66 -5.96
C GLU A 126 -13.36 -2.54 -6.81
N TYR A 127 -12.44 -1.72 -6.34
CA TYR A 127 -11.19 -1.43 -7.04
C TYR A 127 -10.05 -2.36 -6.63
N ARG A 128 -10.16 -2.96 -5.41
CA ARG A 128 -9.04 -3.64 -4.80
C ARG A 128 -8.84 -5.04 -5.38
N ASN A 129 -7.65 -5.28 -5.94
CA ASN A 129 -7.30 -6.49 -6.67
C ASN A 129 -6.49 -7.52 -5.85
N LYS A 130 -6.20 -7.25 -4.57
CA LYS A 130 -5.52 -8.16 -3.63
C LYS A 130 -6.07 -7.98 -2.23
N MET A 131 -6.51 -9.08 -1.61
CA MET A 131 -6.87 -9.13 -0.20
C MET A 131 -6.20 -10.31 0.49
N GLU A 132 -5.73 -10.05 1.69
CA GLU A 132 -5.25 -11.04 2.64
C GLU A 132 -6.24 -11.03 3.81
N PHE A 133 -7.16 -11.97 3.81
CA PHE A 133 -8.10 -12.16 4.89
C PHE A 133 -7.48 -13.04 5.95
N SER A 134 -7.65 -12.70 7.22
CA SER A 134 -7.18 -13.50 8.35
C SER A 134 -8.31 -14.37 8.90
N PHE A 135 -7.99 -15.60 9.24
CA PHE A 135 -8.85 -16.43 10.09
C PHE A 135 -8.69 -16.03 11.56
N GLY A 136 -9.75 -16.15 12.34
CA GLY A 136 -9.75 -15.80 13.75
C GLY A 136 -11.15 -15.85 14.34
N ASP A 137 -11.34 -15.09 15.42
CA ASP A 137 -12.64 -14.85 16.03
C ASP A 137 -12.87 -13.35 16.28
N GLU A 138 -14.11 -12.93 16.40
CA GLU A 138 -14.44 -11.51 16.67
C GLU A 138 -14.28 -11.16 18.16
N TYR A 139 -14.40 -12.16 19.01
CA TYR A 139 -14.20 -12.11 20.44
C TYR A 139 -13.75 -13.50 20.91
N LYS A 140 -13.00 -13.54 21.99
CA LYS A 140 -12.41 -14.77 22.52
C LYS A 140 -13.42 -15.92 22.60
N ASP A 141 -13.04 -17.06 22.04
CA ASP A 141 -13.85 -18.29 21.94
C ASP A 141 -15.16 -18.10 21.13
N GLY A 142 -15.18 -17.11 20.22
CA GLY A 142 -16.30 -16.85 19.31
C GLY A 142 -16.30 -17.80 18.11
N PRO A 143 -17.33 -17.68 17.23
CA PRO A 143 -17.38 -18.47 16.00
C PRO A 143 -16.25 -18.10 15.05
N LEU A 144 -15.84 -19.03 14.17
CA LEU A 144 -14.84 -18.80 13.15
C LEU A 144 -15.20 -17.60 12.30
N ALA A 145 -14.33 -16.61 12.29
CA ALA A 145 -14.39 -15.44 11.45
C ALA A 145 -13.31 -15.52 10.35
N LEU A 146 -13.60 -14.94 9.18
CA LEU A 146 -12.65 -14.74 8.11
C LEU A 146 -12.79 -13.32 7.59
N GLY A 147 -11.74 -12.51 7.71
CA GLY A 147 -11.87 -11.11 7.31
C GLY A 147 -10.68 -10.24 7.71
N MET A 148 -10.98 -9.12 8.31
CA MET A 148 -10.00 -8.08 8.64
C MET A 148 -9.90 -7.87 10.14
N HIS A 149 -8.73 -7.38 10.60
CA HIS A 149 -8.55 -6.99 11.98
C HIS A 149 -9.55 -5.91 12.40
N LYS A 150 -10.12 -6.11 13.57
CA LYS A 150 -10.97 -5.12 14.23
C LYS A 150 -10.14 -3.88 14.58
N ARG A 151 -10.71 -2.72 14.38
CA ARG A 151 -10.02 -1.45 14.64
C ARG A 151 -9.59 -1.35 16.11
N GLY A 152 -8.29 -1.19 16.31
CA GLY A 152 -7.70 -1.09 17.65
C GLY A 152 -7.46 -2.42 18.36
N SER A 153 -7.73 -3.55 17.70
CA SER A 153 -7.34 -4.89 18.17
C SER A 153 -6.28 -5.50 17.23
N PHE A 154 -5.37 -6.26 17.81
CA PHE A 154 -4.39 -7.08 17.09
C PHE A 154 -4.82 -8.53 16.92
N TYR A 155 -5.87 -8.93 17.62
CA TYR A 155 -6.30 -10.33 17.72
C TYR A 155 -7.66 -10.56 17.07
N ASP A 156 -8.60 -9.66 17.31
CA ASP A 156 -9.99 -9.85 16.89
C ASP A 156 -10.13 -9.65 15.37
N ILE A 157 -10.81 -10.58 14.72
CA ILE A 157 -11.10 -10.59 13.27
C ILE A 157 -12.60 -10.39 13.07
N VAL A 158 -12.98 -9.44 12.21
CA VAL A 158 -14.37 -9.24 11.80
C VAL A 158 -14.59 -9.75 10.39
N THR A 159 -15.65 -10.50 10.16
CA THR A 159 -16.00 -11.06 8.86
C THR A 159 -16.53 -9.98 7.93
N VAL A 160 -15.78 -9.65 6.87
CA VAL A 160 -16.05 -8.53 5.95
C VAL A 160 -16.88 -8.96 4.73
N ALA A 161 -18.03 -9.59 4.97
CA ALA A 161 -18.89 -10.16 3.94
C ALA A 161 -19.54 -9.14 2.98
N ASP A 162 -19.63 -7.87 3.38
CA ASP A 162 -20.20 -6.76 2.61
C ASP A 162 -19.16 -5.67 2.25
N CYS A 163 -17.88 -6.05 2.19
CA CYS A 163 -16.80 -5.10 1.90
C CYS A 163 -16.97 -4.46 0.52
N GLU A 164 -17.12 -3.13 0.47
CA GLU A 164 -17.39 -2.38 -0.76
C GLU A 164 -16.13 -2.06 -1.58
N ILE A 165 -14.92 -2.25 -1.04
CA ILE A 165 -13.68 -2.00 -1.79
C ILE A 165 -13.25 -3.18 -2.66
N VAL A 166 -13.82 -4.37 -2.44
CA VAL A 166 -13.64 -5.59 -3.25
C VAL A 166 -14.92 -5.94 -3.98
N ASP A 167 -14.80 -6.60 -5.13
CA ASP A 167 -15.96 -7.01 -5.91
C ASP A 167 -16.71 -8.24 -5.33
N ALA A 168 -17.79 -8.64 -6.01
CA ALA A 168 -18.67 -9.73 -5.55
C ALA A 168 -17.94 -11.07 -5.41
N ASP A 169 -16.95 -11.35 -6.28
CA ASP A 169 -16.23 -12.64 -6.25
C ASP A 169 -15.44 -12.79 -4.94
N TYR A 170 -14.78 -11.72 -4.47
CA TYR A 170 -14.09 -11.76 -3.17
C TYR A 170 -15.03 -12.03 -2.02
N ARG A 171 -16.20 -11.37 -2.01
CA ARG A 171 -17.20 -11.53 -0.96
C ARG A 171 -17.78 -12.93 -0.94
N LEU A 172 -18.05 -13.50 -2.12
CA LEU A 172 -18.56 -14.84 -2.27
C LEU A 172 -17.53 -15.89 -1.86
N ILE A 173 -16.28 -15.78 -2.33
CA ILE A 173 -15.18 -16.69 -1.99
C ILE A 173 -14.96 -16.66 -0.46
N LEU A 174 -14.87 -15.46 0.14
CA LEU A 174 -14.67 -15.33 1.59
C LEU A 174 -15.77 -16.04 2.39
N GLN A 175 -17.05 -15.78 2.07
CA GLN A 175 -18.18 -16.38 2.79
C GLN A 175 -18.21 -17.89 2.62
N THR A 176 -18.01 -18.37 1.39
CA THR A 176 -18.03 -19.81 1.07
C THR A 176 -16.91 -20.55 1.80
N VAL A 177 -15.70 -20.00 1.81
CA VAL A 177 -14.54 -20.60 2.48
C VAL A 177 -14.71 -20.59 4.01
N ARG A 178 -15.16 -19.44 4.58
CA ARG A 178 -15.46 -19.37 6.02
C ARG A 178 -16.47 -20.44 6.43
N ASP A 179 -17.57 -20.55 5.71
CA ASP A 179 -18.68 -21.46 6.06
C ASP A 179 -18.27 -22.94 5.91
N TYR A 180 -17.36 -23.23 4.96
CA TYR A 180 -16.79 -24.57 4.79
C TYR A 180 -15.97 -24.97 6.02
N PHE A 181 -14.99 -24.18 6.41
CA PHE A 181 -14.14 -24.50 7.56
C PHE A 181 -14.87 -24.41 8.91
N ALA A 182 -15.84 -23.51 9.04
CA ALA A 182 -16.69 -23.43 10.23
C ALA A 182 -17.52 -24.70 10.44
N ARG A 183 -18.10 -25.26 9.36
CA ARG A 183 -18.86 -26.53 9.42
C ARG A 183 -17.95 -27.71 9.77
N ALA A 184 -16.75 -27.72 9.23
CA ALA A 184 -15.75 -28.74 9.53
C ALA A 184 -15.07 -28.57 10.90
N LYS A 185 -15.40 -27.51 11.66
CA LYS A 185 -14.84 -27.14 12.98
C LYS A 185 -13.32 -27.11 12.99
N VAL A 186 -12.72 -26.60 11.93
CA VAL A 186 -11.27 -26.47 11.79
C VAL A 186 -10.74 -25.34 12.68
N SER A 187 -9.65 -25.60 13.40
CA SER A 187 -8.98 -24.61 14.26
C SER A 187 -8.31 -23.51 13.44
N PHE A 188 -8.17 -22.32 14.03
CA PHE A 188 -7.36 -21.26 13.44
C PHE A 188 -6.14 -20.93 14.33
N PHE A 189 -5.12 -20.37 13.72
CA PHE A 189 -3.85 -20.09 14.39
C PHE A 189 -3.97 -18.94 15.38
N HIS A 190 -3.70 -19.22 16.65
CA HIS A 190 -3.67 -18.25 17.72
C HIS A 190 -2.27 -17.67 17.90
N ARG A 191 -2.11 -16.37 17.76
CA ARG A 191 -0.83 -15.65 17.83
C ARG A 191 -0.14 -15.75 19.20
N MET A 192 -0.87 -16.01 20.28
CA MET A 192 -0.32 -16.07 21.63
C MET A 192 0.16 -17.46 22.00
N SER A 193 -0.58 -18.51 21.63
CA SER A 193 -0.21 -19.90 21.91
C SER A 193 0.64 -20.51 20.80
N HIS A 194 0.60 -19.93 19.57
CA HIS A 194 1.19 -20.47 18.35
C HIS A 194 0.59 -21.84 17.95
N GLU A 195 -0.67 -22.04 18.28
CA GLU A 195 -1.42 -23.27 17.99
C GLU A 195 -2.59 -22.96 17.05
N GLY A 196 -2.96 -23.96 16.22
CA GLY A 196 -4.07 -23.88 15.29
C GLY A 196 -3.64 -23.99 13.83
N TYR A 197 -4.60 -24.28 12.95
CA TYR A 197 -4.36 -24.67 11.56
C TYR A 197 -4.52 -23.50 10.58
N LEU A 198 -5.70 -22.90 10.49
CA LEU A 198 -6.03 -21.85 9.50
C LEU A 198 -5.34 -20.51 9.83
N ARG A 199 -4.68 -19.90 8.84
CA ARG A 199 -4.02 -18.61 9.03
C ARG A 199 -4.64 -17.50 8.18
N HIS A 200 -4.54 -17.62 6.86
CA HIS A 200 -4.98 -16.58 5.93
C HIS A 200 -5.64 -17.17 4.69
N LEU A 201 -6.49 -16.37 4.07
CA LEU A 201 -6.98 -16.57 2.72
C LEU A 201 -6.53 -15.39 1.86
N LEU A 202 -5.59 -15.63 0.97
CA LEU A 202 -5.15 -14.65 -0.01
C LEU A 202 -6.00 -14.80 -1.27
N VAL A 203 -6.63 -13.71 -1.70
CA VAL A 203 -7.36 -13.65 -2.96
C VAL A 203 -6.79 -12.50 -3.79
N ARG A 204 -6.46 -12.79 -5.03
CA ARG A 204 -6.06 -11.82 -6.05
C ARG A 204 -6.96 -11.97 -7.25
N LYS A 205 -7.33 -10.86 -7.88
CA LYS A 205 -8.11 -10.86 -9.11
C LYS A 205 -7.61 -9.78 -10.04
N ALA A 206 -7.29 -10.17 -11.27
CA ALA A 206 -6.95 -9.22 -12.31
C ALA A 206 -8.15 -8.32 -12.63
N SER A 207 -7.92 -7.02 -12.68
CA SER A 207 -8.98 -6.04 -12.95
C SER A 207 -9.41 -6.01 -14.41
N ARG A 208 -8.51 -6.41 -15.32
CA ARG A 208 -8.75 -6.40 -16.77
C ARG A 208 -9.07 -7.79 -17.32
N THR A 209 -8.31 -8.82 -16.93
CA THR A 209 -8.51 -10.18 -17.45
C THR A 209 -9.58 -10.95 -16.68
N GLY A 210 -9.88 -10.56 -15.43
CA GLY A 210 -10.82 -11.27 -14.56
C GLY A 210 -10.26 -12.56 -13.95
N GLU A 211 -8.99 -12.89 -14.19
CA GLU A 211 -8.32 -14.07 -13.64
C GLU A 211 -8.20 -13.99 -12.12
N ILE A 212 -8.60 -15.06 -11.41
CA ILE A 212 -8.61 -15.14 -9.95
C ILE A 212 -7.53 -16.14 -9.49
N LEU A 213 -6.71 -15.73 -8.53
CA LEU A 213 -5.75 -16.56 -7.83
C LEU A 213 -6.12 -16.61 -6.34
N VAL A 214 -6.34 -17.81 -5.82
CA VAL A 214 -6.67 -18.03 -4.40
C VAL A 214 -5.57 -18.86 -3.75
N ALA A 215 -5.10 -18.45 -2.58
CA ALA A 215 -4.19 -19.23 -1.77
C ALA A 215 -4.71 -19.34 -0.33
N LEU A 216 -4.94 -20.56 0.11
CA LEU A 216 -5.20 -20.89 1.50
C LEU A 216 -3.86 -21.04 2.22
N VAL A 217 -3.68 -20.32 3.32
CA VAL A 217 -2.48 -20.42 4.16
C VAL A 217 -2.83 -21.08 5.47
N THR A 218 -2.13 -22.16 5.80
CA THR A 218 -2.29 -22.93 7.03
C THR A 218 -0.95 -23.13 7.73
N THR A 219 -0.98 -23.66 8.94
CA THR A 219 0.20 -24.27 9.55
C THR A 219 0.31 -25.74 9.11
N SER A 220 1.40 -26.41 9.50
CA SER A 220 1.55 -27.89 9.37
C SER A 220 0.90 -28.66 10.53
N GLN A 221 0.24 -27.97 11.48
CA GLN A 221 -0.38 -28.59 12.64
C GLN A 221 -1.67 -29.35 12.26
N ASP A 222 -2.13 -30.20 13.17
CA ASP A 222 -3.40 -30.91 13.00
C ASP A 222 -4.58 -29.92 12.92
N PRO A 223 -5.47 -30.03 11.90
CA PRO A 223 -6.62 -29.13 11.73
C PRO A 223 -7.57 -29.09 12.95
N TRP A 224 -7.65 -30.15 13.72
CA TRP A 224 -8.57 -30.28 14.86
C TRP A 224 -7.87 -30.28 16.22
N GLN A 225 -6.53 -30.17 16.27
CA GLN A 225 -5.74 -30.12 17.50
C GLN A 225 -5.95 -31.34 18.43
N GLY A 226 -6.09 -32.53 17.85
CA GLY A 226 -6.33 -33.75 18.58
C GLY A 226 -7.80 -34.02 18.95
N GLU A 227 -8.72 -33.13 18.61
CA GLU A 227 -10.15 -33.42 18.64
C GLU A 227 -10.54 -34.25 17.40
N MET A 228 -11.61 -35.04 17.49
CA MET A 228 -12.10 -35.81 16.34
C MET A 228 -12.73 -34.84 15.32
N ALA A 229 -12.42 -35.08 14.04
CA ALA A 229 -13.13 -34.41 12.94
C ALA A 229 -14.65 -34.67 13.04
N VAL A 230 -15.48 -33.74 12.53
CA VAL A 230 -16.95 -33.88 12.53
C VAL A 230 -17.40 -35.14 11.77
N GLU A 231 -16.65 -35.54 10.78
CA GLU A 231 -16.81 -36.78 10.02
C GLU A 231 -15.55 -37.65 10.19
N GLU A 232 -15.70 -38.92 10.62
CA GLU A 232 -14.57 -39.85 10.87
C GLU A 232 -13.67 -40.09 9.64
N SER A 233 -14.19 -39.84 8.42
CA SER A 233 -13.46 -39.95 7.15
C SER A 233 -12.74 -38.68 6.70
N LEU A 234 -12.87 -37.58 7.43
CA LEU A 234 -12.28 -36.30 7.05
C LEU A 234 -10.87 -36.17 7.65
N ASP A 235 -9.86 -36.34 6.82
CA ASP A 235 -8.46 -36.01 7.14
C ASP A 235 -8.03 -34.65 6.54
N ALA A 236 -6.81 -34.24 6.79
CA ALA A 236 -6.27 -32.97 6.31
C ALA A 236 -6.24 -32.89 4.76
N ASP A 237 -5.93 -33.99 4.07
CA ASP A 237 -5.86 -34.03 2.62
C ASP A 237 -7.26 -33.97 1.99
N ALA A 238 -8.24 -34.66 2.57
CA ALA A 238 -9.65 -34.58 2.17
C ALA A 238 -10.21 -33.18 2.41
N LEU A 239 -9.84 -32.52 3.52
CA LEU A 239 -10.21 -31.15 3.84
C LEU A 239 -9.70 -30.16 2.77
N ILE A 240 -8.43 -30.26 2.35
CA ILE A 240 -7.84 -29.39 1.33
C ILE A 240 -8.43 -29.71 -0.07
N THR A 241 -8.65 -30.97 -0.39
CA THR A 241 -9.33 -31.36 -1.63
C THR A 241 -10.75 -30.81 -1.69
N GLY A 242 -11.51 -30.93 -0.61
CA GLY A 242 -12.86 -30.36 -0.52
C GLY A 242 -12.89 -28.83 -0.62
N PHE A 243 -11.92 -28.12 -0.07
CA PHE A 243 -11.76 -26.68 -0.26
C PHE A 243 -11.57 -26.33 -1.75
N LYS A 244 -10.68 -27.02 -2.46
CA LYS A 244 -10.47 -26.81 -3.90
C LYS A 244 -11.77 -27.08 -4.69
N ASP A 245 -12.41 -28.23 -4.45
CA ASP A 245 -13.61 -28.64 -5.20
C ASP A 245 -14.78 -27.68 -4.95
N LEU A 246 -14.91 -27.19 -3.72
CA LEU A 246 -15.89 -26.17 -3.36
C LEU A 246 -15.70 -24.86 -4.16
N LEU A 247 -14.47 -24.36 -4.28
CA LEU A 247 -14.18 -23.18 -5.08
C LEU A 247 -14.50 -23.40 -6.55
N LEU A 248 -14.05 -24.54 -7.13
CA LEU A 248 -14.33 -24.86 -8.52
C LEU A 248 -15.84 -25.00 -8.80
N SER A 249 -16.64 -25.43 -7.82
CA SER A 249 -18.09 -25.48 -7.97
C SER A 249 -18.70 -24.09 -8.13
N LEU A 250 -18.14 -23.03 -7.51
CA LEU A 250 -18.61 -21.65 -7.69
C LEU A 250 -18.47 -21.19 -9.15
N GLU A 251 -17.36 -21.54 -9.78
CA GLU A 251 -17.11 -21.22 -11.19
C GLU A 251 -18.03 -22.03 -12.12
N GLN A 252 -18.14 -23.34 -11.88
CA GLN A 252 -18.99 -24.25 -12.67
C GLN A 252 -20.48 -23.86 -12.60
N ASP A 253 -20.93 -23.39 -11.45
CA ASP A 253 -22.30 -22.91 -11.22
C ASP A 253 -22.54 -21.50 -11.81
N GLY A 254 -21.52 -20.86 -12.39
CA GLY A 254 -21.60 -19.50 -12.92
C GLY A 254 -21.85 -18.42 -11.86
N LYS A 255 -21.43 -18.67 -10.61
CA LYS A 255 -21.61 -17.75 -9.49
C LYS A 255 -20.52 -16.68 -9.42
N LEU A 256 -19.39 -16.87 -10.10
CA LEU A 256 -18.29 -15.95 -10.22
C LEU A 256 -18.37 -15.18 -11.54
N VAL A 257 -17.93 -13.91 -11.50
CA VAL A 257 -17.74 -13.09 -12.69
C VAL A 257 -16.38 -13.41 -13.33
N GLY A 258 -15.34 -13.63 -12.52
CA GLY A 258 -14.02 -14.05 -12.96
C GLY A 258 -13.88 -15.57 -13.05
N ASN A 259 -12.68 -16.02 -13.46
CA ASN A 259 -12.34 -17.44 -13.58
C ASN A 259 -11.08 -17.74 -12.77
N PHE A 260 -11.00 -18.94 -12.17
CA PHE A 260 -9.79 -19.31 -11.44
C PHE A 260 -8.61 -19.56 -12.40
N ALA A 261 -7.58 -18.71 -12.30
CA ALA A 261 -6.27 -18.98 -12.86
C ALA A 261 -5.52 -20.04 -12.05
N GLY A 262 -5.70 -20.01 -10.71
CA GLY A 262 -5.09 -20.99 -9.83
C GLY A 262 -5.65 -21.02 -8.43
N ILE A 263 -5.55 -22.17 -7.79
CA ILE A 263 -5.88 -22.41 -6.38
C ILE A 263 -4.66 -23.07 -5.75
N LEU A 264 -4.16 -22.50 -4.65
CA LEU A 264 -2.96 -22.95 -3.97
C LEU A 264 -3.24 -23.26 -2.49
N HIS A 265 -2.46 -24.20 -1.96
CA HIS A 265 -2.32 -24.40 -0.52
C HIS A 265 -0.89 -24.04 -0.11
N ILE A 266 -0.75 -23.20 0.90
CA ILE A 266 0.52 -22.70 1.41
C ILE A 266 0.65 -23.12 2.86
N THR A 267 1.72 -23.82 3.19
CA THR A 267 2.09 -24.08 4.59
C THR A 267 3.01 -22.95 5.07
N ASN A 268 2.72 -22.41 6.25
CA ASN A 268 3.49 -21.35 6.88
C ASN A 268 3.51 -21.57 8.39
N ASP A 269 4.63 -22.03 8.91
CA ASP A 269 4.86 -22.32 10.34
C ASP A 269 5.57 -21.18 11.08
N SER A 270 5.78 -20.04 10.41
CA SER A 270 6.42 -18.89 11.07
C SER A 270 5.58 -18.35 12.22
N ILE A 271 6.24 -17.91 13.28
CA ILE A 271 5.59 -17.26 14.43
C ILE A 271 5.02 -15.89 14.01
N ALA A 272 5.66 -15.22 13.04
CA ALA A 272 5.23 -13.92 12.56
C ALA A 272 3.90 -14.01 11.79
N ASP A 273 3.06 -13.01 11.98
CA ASP A 273 1.81 -12.89 11.24
C ASP A 273 2.06 -12.24 9.87
N VAL A 274 2.71 -13.00 9.01
CA VAL A 274 3.02 -12.59 7.63
C VAL A 274 2.63 -13.71 6.68
N VAL A 275 2.16 -13.36 5.49
CA VAL A 275 1.90 -14.32 4.43
C VAL A 275 3.22 -14.60 3.73
N GLN A 276 3.85 -15.69 4.14
CA GLN A 276 5.05 -16.27 3.52
C GLN A 276 4.84 -17.77 3.31
N SER A 277 5.75 -18.44 2.60
CA SER A 277 5.62 -19.84 2.25
C SER A 277 6.84 -20.63 2.71
N ASP A 278 6.60 -21.64 3.54
CA ASP A 278 7.57 -22.71 3.77
C ASP A 278 7.39 -23.81 2.71
N ARG A 279 6.16 -24.05 2.26
CA ARG A 279 5.79 -24.96 1.16
C ARG A 279 4.58 -24.41 0.43
N THR A 280 4.63 -24.42 -0.90
CA THR A 280 3.48 -24.13 -1.77
C THR A 280 3.10 -25.38 -2.55
N GLU A 281 1.81 -25.67 -2.58
CA GLU A 281 1.20 -26.75 -3.35
C GLU A 281 0.16 -26.17 -4.31
N LEU A 282 0.31 -26.49 -5.59
CA LEU A 282 -0.66 -26.09 -6.61
C LEU A 282 -1.81 -27.12 -6.65
N LEU A 283 -3.00 -26.71 -6.21
CA LEU A 283 -4.19 -27.55 -6.19
C LEU A 283 -4.94 -27.55 -7.53
N TYR A 284 -4.89 -26.40 -8.24
CA TYR A 284 -5.55 -26.24 -9.55
C TYR A 284 -4.88 -25.14 -10.36
N GLY A 285 -4.82 -25.30 -11.68
CA GLY A 285 -4.43 -24.28 -12.65
C GLY A 285 -2.94 -23.93 -12.60
N GLN A 286 -2.60 -22.68 -12.29
CA GLN A 286 -1.23 -22.14 -12.27
C GLN A 286 -1.00 -21.20 -11.08
N GLU A 287 0.27 -20.97 -10.73
CA GLU A 287 0.67 -20.13 -9.58
C GLU A 287 0.69 -18.62 -9.86
N PHE A 288 0.13 -18.20 -10.98
CA PHE A 288 0.15 -16.83 -11.44
C PHE A 288 -1.10 -16.46 -12.24
N PHE A 289 -1.31 -15.19 -12.46
CA PHE A 289 -2.30 -14.64 -13.37
C PHE A 289 -1.70 -13.48 -14.15
N TYR A 290 -2.43 -12.98 -15.15
CA TYR A 290 -2.02 -11.82 -15.92
C TYR A 290 -2.91 -10.62 -15.63
N GLU A 291 -2.28 -9.45 -15.44
CA GLU A 291 -2.96 -8.16 -15.38
C GLU A 291 -2.44 -7.26 -16.50
N GLU A 292 -3.28 -6.33 -16.95
CA GLU A 292 -2.92 -5.36 -17.97
C GLU A 292 -2.93 -3.93 -17.39
N LEU A 293 -1.85 -3.17 -17.64
CA LEU A 293 -1.74 -1.76 -17.30
C LEU A 293 -1.18 -0.98 -18.50
N LEU A 294 -1.91 0.06 -18.90
CA LEU A 294 -1.49 0.97 -20.00
C LEU A 294 -1.02 0.23 -21.26
N GLY A 295 -1.67 -0.89 -21.60
CA GLY A 295 -1.38 -1.70 -22.78
C GLY A 295 -0.25 -2.72 -22.62
N LEU A 296 0.41 -2.78 -21.47
CA LEU A 296 1.41 -3.82 -21.16
C LEU A 296 0.81 -4.93 -20.30
N LYS A 297 1.29 -6.16 -20.50
CA LYS A 297 0.83 -7.35 -19.80
C LYS A 297 1.86 -7.79 -18.76
N PHE A 298 1.41 -7.98 -17.53
CA PHE A 298 2.26 -8.37 -16.42
C PHE A 298 1.86 -9.72 -15.86
N LYS A 299 2.82 -10.64 -15.77
CA LYS A 299 2.67 -11.91 -15.06
C LYS A 299 2.86 -11.66 -13.57
N ILE A 300 1.85 -11.99 -12.77
CA ILE A 300 1.80 -11.73 -11.34
C ILE A 300 1.64 -13.04 -10.59
N SER A 301 2.63 -13.39 -9.75
CA SER A 301 2.58 -14.55 -8.87
C SER A 301 1.90 -14.23 -7.54
N THR A 302 1.68 -15.27 -6.72
CA THR A 302 1.05 -15.16 -5.40
C THR A 302 1.69 -14.09 -4.52
N PHE A 303 3.02 -14.03 -4.47
CA PHE A 303 3.78 -13.15 -3.58
C PHE A 303 4.31 -11.88 -4.27
N SER A 304 4.27 -11.79 -5.61
CA SER A 304 4.75 -10.61 -6.32
C SER A 304 4.08 -9.33 -5.80
N PHE A 305 4.88 -8.30 -5.56
CA PHE A 305 4.34 -6.96 -5.37
C PHE A 305 3.68 -6.48 -6.67
N PHE A 306 2.50 -5.96 -6.56
CA PHE A 306 1.78 -5.27 -7.62
C PHE A 306 0.78 -4.30 -6.99
N GLN A 307 0.55 -3.15 -7.60
CA GLN A 307 -0.38 -2.16 -7.07
C GLN A 307 -1.77 -2.75 -6.88
N THR A 308 -2.35 -2.55 -5.69
CA THR A 308 -3.60 -3.23 -5.30
C THR A 308 -4.87 -2.56 -5.83
N ASN A 309 -4.72 -1.55 -6.68
CA ASN A 309 -5.76 -0.88 -7.46
C ASN A 309 -5.19 -0.61 -8.86
N SER A 310 -5.48 -1.47 -9.82
CA SER A 310 -4.98 -1.35 -11.20
C SER A 310 -5.50 -0.08 -11.88
N TYR A 311 -6.75 0.33 -11.62
CA TYR A 311 -7.35 1.53 -12.22
C TYR A 311 -6.61 2.81 -11.84
N SER A 312 -6.29 2.97 -10.56
CA SER A 312 -5.56 4.15 -10.08
C SER A 312 -4.06 4.03 -10.32
N ALA A 313 -3.51 2.80 -10.43
CA ALA A 313 -2.13 2.59 -10.84
C ALA A 313 -1.88 3.12 -12.26
N GLU A 314 -2.83 2.95 -13.19
CA GLU A 314 -2.76 3.58 -14.52
C GLU A 314 -2.70 5.11 -14.42
N VAL A 315 -3.48 5.74 -13.54
CA VAL A 315 -3.44 7.18 -13.30
C VAL A 315 -2.09 7.62 -12.71
N LEU A 316 -1.58 6.86 -11.73
CA LEU A 316 -0.30 7.11 -11.08
C LEU A 316 0.86 7.05 -12.08
N TYR A 317 0.93 5.97 -12.83
CA TYR A 317 2.03 5.73 -13.78
C TYR A 317 1.95 6.62 -15.02
N GLN A 318 0.72 6.91 -15.51
CA GLN A 318 0.56 7.91 -16.56
C GLN A 318 1.02 9.29 -16.08
N THR A 319 0.71 9.65 -14.84
CA THR A 319 1.18 10.91 -14.24
C THR A 319 2.71 10.96 -14.13
N ALA A 320 3.34 9.87 -13.70
CA ALA A 320 4.80 9.79 -13.66
C ALA A 320 5.39 9.92 -15.08
N ARG A 321 4.79 9.27 -16.07
CA ARG A 321 5.21 9.37 -17.47
C ARG A 321 5.04 10.79 -18.04
N ASP A 322 3.94 11.46 -17.69
CA ASP A 322 3.71 12.87 -18.08
C ASP A 322 4.76 13.80 -17.44
N TYR A 323 5.27 13.45 -16.25
CA TYR A 323 6.32 14.20 -15.56
C TYR A 323 7.72 13.90 -16.14
N VAL A 324 7.95 12.69 -16.62
CA VAL A 324 9.15 12.33 -17.41
C VAL A 324 9.14 13.12 -18.71
N GLY A 325 7.99 13.22 -19.36
CA GLY A 325 7.85 13.93 -20.66
C GLY A 325 8.58 13.23 -21.81
N ASP A 326 8.85 13.98 -22.87
CA ASP A 326 9.68 13.55 -23.98
C ASP A 326 11.14 13.92 -23.70
N LEU A 327 11.98 12.94 -23.52
CA LEU A 327 13.41 13.13 -23.26
C LEU A 327 14.19 13.51 -24.53
N GLY A 328 13.55 13.53 -25.70
CA GLY A 328 14.11 14.09 -26.94
C GLY A 328 15.16 13.23 -27.64
N GLY A 329 15.24 11.92 -27.35
CA GLY A 329 16.20 11.09 -28.07
C GLY A 329 16.27 9.61 -27.67
N SER A 330 16.57 8.77 -28.65
CA SER A 330 16.82 7.33 -28.47
C SER A 330 18.14 7.01 -27.72
N ASP A 331 18.92 8.01 -27.35
CA ASP A 331 20.17 7.90 -26.60
C ASP A 331 20.04 8.20 -25.10
N LYS A 332 18.83 8.56 -24.64
CA LYS A 332 18.58 8.91 -23.25
C LYS A 332 18.39 7.70 -22.35
N THR A 333 19.05 7.74 -21.20
CA THR A 333 18.99 6.68 -20.19
C THR A 333 18.17 7.12 -18.97
N VAL A 334 17.20 6.30 -18.57
CA VAL A 334 16.38 6.49 -17.36
C VAL A 334 16.75 5.41 -16.35
N PHE A 335 16.97 5.80 -15.10
CA PHE A 335 17.07 4.86 -13.98
C PHE A 335 15.74 4.80 -13.23
N ASP A 336 15.23 3.58 -13.03
CA ASP A 336 14.11 3.27 -12.16
C ASP A 336 14.65 2.59 -10.90
N LEU A 337 14.82 3.38 -9.83
CA LEU A 337 15.37 2.89 -8.58
C LEU A 337 14.25 2.43 -7.65
N TYR A 338 14.42 1.23 -7.09
CA TYR A 338 13.39 0.45 -6.37
C TYR A 338 12.34 -0.12 -7.32
N SER A 339 12.78 -0.67 -8.45
CA SER A 339 11.92 -0.99 -9.61
C SER A 339 10.92 -2.15 -9.38
N GLY A 340 11.04 -2.93 -8.28
CA GLY A 340 10.19 -4.08 -8.01
C GLY A 340 10.15 -5.05 -9.20
N THR A 341 8.97 -5.39 -9.68
CA THR A 341 8.78 -6.24 -10.87
C THR A 341 8.91 -5.48 -12.20
N GLY A 342 9.54 -4.30 -12.18
CA GLY A 342 9.87 -3.51 -13.37
C GLY A 342 8.66 -2.82 -14.03
N THR A 343 7.58 -2.60 -13.32
CA THR A 343 6.36 -2.02 -13.89
C THR A 343 6.61 -0.60 -14.39
N ILE A 344 7.24 0.27 -13.58
CA ILE A 344 7.54 1.65 -13.96
C ILE A 344 8.56 1.68 -15.10
N ALA A 345 9.66 0.92 -14.97
CA ALA A 345 10.68 0.84 -16.03
C ALA A 345 10.07 0.49 -17.40
N GLN A 346 9.22 -0.54 -17.44
CA GLN A 346 8.57 -0.96 -18.68
C GLN A 346 7.61 0.10 -19.24
N LEU A 347 6.87 0.79 -18.38
CA LEU A 347 5.95 1.86 -18.81
C LEU A 347 6.71 3.10 -19.32
N MET A 348 7.95 3.30 -18.89
CA MET A 348 8.83 4.40 -19.35
C MET A 348 9.62 4.04 -20.61
N ALA A 349 9.72 2.77 -20.96
CA ALA A 349 10.49 2.30 -22.12
C ALA A 349 10.20 3.06 -23.43
N PRO A 350 8.93 3.44 -23.75
CA PRO A 350 8.66 4.22 -24.96
C PRO A 350 9.21 5.65 -24.95
N ALA A 351 9.53 6.22 -23.78
CA ALA A 351 10.01 7.60 -23.63
C ALA A 351 11.54 7.71 -23.59
N ALA A 352 12.29 6.60 -23.57
CA ALA A 352 13.72 6.57 -23.40
C ALA A 352 14.41 5.59 -24.37
N GLY A 353 15.68 5.82 -24.68
CA GLY A 353 16.50 4.87 -25.43
C GLY A 353 16.85 3.64 -24.62
N LYS A 354 17.10 3.82 -23.32
CA LYS A 354 17.40 2.75 -22.36
C LYS A 354 16.75 3.04 -21.01
N VAL A 355 16.21 2.02 -20.38
CA VAL A 355 15.72 2.09 -18.99
C VAL A 355 16.42 1.03 -18.14
N ILE A 356 17.03 1.43 -17.04
CA ILE A 356 17.71 0.53 -16.10
C ILE A 356 16.94 0.50 -14.79
N GLY A 357 16.33 -0.65 -14.48
CA GLY A 357 15.66 -0.92 -13.21
C GLY A 357 16.61 -1.53 -12.19
N VAL A 358 16.63 -1.01 -10.96
CA VAL A 358 17.43 -1.54 -9.85
C VAL A 358 16.49 -1.98 -8.73
N GLU A 359 16.61 -3.25 -8.33
CA GLU A 359 15.80 -3.87 -7.29
C GLU A 359 16.62 -4.85 -6.45
N ILE A 360 16.39 -4.88 -5.14
CA ILE A 360 17.14 -5.73 -4.22
C ILE A 360 16.67 -7.19 -4.24
N VAL A 361 15.40 -7.43 -4.58
CA VAL A 361 14.78 -8.76 -4.59
C VAL A 361 15.02 -9.45 -5.92
N GLU A 362 15.90 -10.45 -5.95
CA GLU A 362 16.32 -11.15 -7.17
C GLU A 362 15.14 -11.76 -7.94
N GLU A 363 14.17 -12.37 -7.25
CA GLU A 363 12.95 -12.93 -7.87
C GLU A 363 12.11 -11.86 -8.58
N ALA A 364 12.07 -10.64 -8.03
CA ALA A 364 11.37 -9.52 -8.66
C ALA A 364 12.09 -9.07 -9.93
N VAL A 365 13.42 -9.04 -9.92
CA VAL A 365 14.26 -8.72 -11.10
C VAL A 365 14.05 -9.75 -12.21
N GLU A 366 14.04 -11.04 -11.87
CA GLU A 366 13.78 -12.10 -12.85
C GLU A 366 12.34 -12.03 -13.41
N ALA A 367 11.36 -11.66 -12.59
CA ALA A 367 10.01 -11.40 -13.07
C ALA A 367 9.96 -10.18 -14.00
N ALA A 368 10.69 -9.10 -13.67
CA ALA A 368 10.80 -7.90 -14.50
C ALA A 368 11.38 -8.20 -15.89
N LYS A 369 12.49 -8.97 -15.97
CA LYS A 369 13.10 -9.41 -17.23
C LYS A 369 12.12 -10.20 -18.10
N LYS A 370 11.39 -11.16 -17.48
CA LYS A 370 10.42 -11.99 -18.19
C LYS A 370 9.23 -11.17 -18.69
N ASN A 371 8.73 -10.23 -17.88
CA ASN A 371 7.64 -9.34 -18.27
C ASN A 371 8.07 -8.40 -19.41
N ALA A 372 9.27 -7.80 -19.36
CA ALA A 372 9.78 -6.95 -20.42
C ALA A 372 9.93 -7.70 -21.74
N ALA A 373 10.53 -8.90 -21.70
CA ALA A 373 10.64 -9.75 -22.90
C ALA A 373 9.26 -10.13 -23.48
N ALA A 374 8.29 -10.48 -22.62
CA ALA A 374 6.92 -10.80 -23.06
C ALA A 374 6.18 -9.59 -23.66
N ASN A 375 6.52 -8.36 -23.24
CA ASN A 375 6.00 -7.12 -23.77
C ASN A 375 6.80 -6.60 -24.99
N GLY A 376 7.86 -7.31 -25.42
CA GLY A 376 8.70 -6.91 -26.58
C GLY A 376 9.53 -5.65 -26.32
N LEU A 377 9.93 -5.41 -25.05
CA LEU A 377 10.71 -4.24 -24.62
C LEU A 377 12.19 -4.61 -24.52
N ASP A 378 12.95 -4.36 -25.60
CA ASP A 378 14.38 -4.71 -25.68
C ASP A 378 15.29 -3.65 -25.03
N ASN A 379 14.76 -2.47 -24.69
CA ASN A 379 15.48 -1.36 -24.09
C ASN A 379 15.37 -1.29 -22.56
N CYS A 380 14.79 -2.30 -21.92
CA CYS A 380 14.74 -2.42 -20.46
C CYS A 380 15.80 -3.39 -19.96
N GLU A 381 16.65 -2.93 -19.04
CA GLU A 381 17.63 -3.73 -18.33
C GLU A 381 17.32 -3.74 -16.83
N PHE A 382 17.53 -4.88 -16.16
CA PHE A 382 17.22 -5.00 -14.73
C PHE A 382 18.41 -5.58 -13.98
N ILE A 383 18.80 -4.91 -12.89
CA ILE A 383 19.96 -5.24 -12.05
C ILE A 383 19.46 -5.61 -10.66
N ALA A 384 19.82 -6.83 -10.22
CA ALA A 384 19.55 -7.28 -8.84
C ALA A 384 20.63 -6.73 -7.90
N GLY A 385 20.23 -5.98 -6.90
CA GLY A 385 21.14 -5.48 -5.89
C GLY A 385 20.57 -4.32 -5.06
N ASP A 386 21.23 -4.08 -3.94
CA ASP A 386 20.95 -2.91 -3.11
C ASP A 386 21.31 -1.63 -3.88
N VAL A 387 20.33 -0.73 -4.05
CA VAL A 387 20.53 0.58 -4.68
C VAL A 387 21.82 1.24 -4.19
N LEU A 388 22.11 1.14 -2.89
CA LEU A 388 23.28 1.72 -2.24
C LEU A 388 24.63 1.20 -2.81
N LYS A 389 24.65 -0.04 -3.29
CA LYS A 389 25.84 -0.70 -3.86
C LYS A 389 25.87 -0.57 -5.38
N VAL A 390 24.73 -0.86 -6.02
CA VAL A 390 24.61 -0.83 -7.49
C VAL A 390 24.98 0.54 -8.04
N LEU A 391 24.61 1.62 -7.34
CA LEU A 391 24.98 2.99 -7.74
C LEU A 391 26.49 3.27 -7.77
N ASP A 392 27.32 2.47 -7.09
CA ASP A 392 28.79 2.58 -7.16
C ASP A 392 29.38 1.74 -8.30
N GLU A 393 28.65 0.77 -8.84
CA GLU A 393 29.12 -0.24 -9.79
C GLU A 393 28.67 0.06 -11.23
N VAL A 394 27.57 0.79 -11.41
CA VAL A 394 27.03 1.13 -12.73
C VAL A 394 27.80 2.30 -13.32
N GLU A 395 28.50 2.06 -14.43
CA GLU A 395 29.27 3.09 -15.16
C GLU A 395 28.39 4.07 -15.93
N GLU A 396 27.18 3.65 -16.31
CA GLU A 396 26.22 4.47 -17.04
C GLU A 396 25.69 5.61 -16.19
N LYS A 397 25.59 6.79 -16.80
CA LYS A 397 24.99 7.96 -16.16
C LYS A 397 23.56 8.14 -16.67
N PRO A 398 22.58 8.22 -15.78
CA PRO A 398 21.23 8.51 -16.20
C PRO A 398 21.06 9.97 -16.61
N ASP A 399 20.20 10.22 -17.59
CA ASP A 399 19.69 11.55 -17.91
C ASP A 399 18.55 11.94 -16.96
N MET A 400 17.85 10.94 -16.44
CA MET A 400 16.73 11.10 -15.50
C MET A 400 16.65 9.92 -14.53
N ILE A 401 16.20 10.18 -13.32
CA ILE A 401 15.95 9.15 -12.29
C ILE A 401 14.48 9.17 -11.88
N ILE A 402 13.89 7.97 -11.80
CA ILE A 402 12.59 7.75 -11.19
C ILE A 402 12.80 7.03 -9.86
N LEU A 403 12.12 7.49 -8.82
CA LEU A 403 12.22 6.97 -7.47
C LEU A 403 10.83 6.51 -7.01
N ASP A 404 10.70 5.24 -6.64
CA ASP A 404 9.52 4.70 -5.95
C ASP A 404 9.96 3.91 -4.70
N PRO A 405 10.55 4.59 -3.70
CA PRO A 405 11.12 3.94 -2.53
C PRO A 405 10.03 3.39 -1.59
N PRO A 406 10.38 2.48 -0.66
CA PRO A 406 9.47 1.95 0.33
C PRO A 406 8.90 3.05 1.24
N ARG A 407 7.88 2.70 2.04
CA ARG A 407 7.15 3.62 2.95
C ARG A 407 8.03 4.49 3.85
N ASP A 408 9.20 4.02 4.20
CA ASP A 408 10.13 4.79 5.04
C ASP A 408 10.97 5.83 4.26
N GLY A 409 10.75 5.93 2.93
CA GLY A 409 11.47 6.81 2.04
C GLY A 409 12.84 6.26 1.66
N ILE A 410 13.69 7.12 1.10
CA ILE A 410 15.03 6.75 0.66
C ILE A 410 15.93 6.56 1.89
N HIS A 411 16.73 5.49 1.85
CA HIS A 411 17.70 5.26 2.92
C HIS A 411 18.70 6.44 3.03
N PRO A 412 18.97 6.97 4.25
CA PRO A 412 19.79 8.18 4.43
C PRO A 412 21.19 8.12 3.81
N LYS A 413 21.75 6.91 3.61
CA LYS A 413 23.04 6.74 2.94
C LYS A 413 22.93 6.64 1.41
N ALA A 414 21.76 6.27 0.88
CA ALA A 414 21.52 6.18 -0.57
C ALA A 414 21.21 7.56 -1.16
N LEU A 415 20.48 8.39 -0.44
CA LEU A 415 20.03 9.70 -0.91
C LEU A 415 21.19 10.61 -1.39
N PRO A 416 22.31 10.77 -0.65
CA PRO A 416 23.46 11.54 -1.16
C PRO A 416 24.08 10.96 -2.43
N LYS A 417 24.09 9.63 -2.61
CA LYS A 417 24.61 9.00 -3.84
C LYS A 417 23.72 9.29 -5.04
N ILE A 418 22.40 9.19 -4.86
CA ILE A 418 21.42 9.55 -5.90
C ILE A 418 21.60 11.02 -6.32
N ILE A 419 21.73 11.92 -5.35
CA ILE A 419 21.98 13.35 -5.58
C ILE A 419 23.31 13.57 -6.33
N ALA A 420 24.35 12.79 -6.03
CA ALA A 420 25.67 12.92 -6.63
C ALA A 420 25.70 12.60 -8.14
N TYR A 421 24.74 11.85 -8.68
CA TYR A 421 24.58 11.73 -10.14
C TYR A 421 24.36 13.07 -10.81
N GLY A 422 23.70 14.00 -10.11
CA GLY A 422 23.53 15.36 -10.58
C GLY A 422 22.68 15.48 -11.82
N VAL A 423 21.72 14.56 -12.01
CA VAL A 423 20.75 14.60 -13.12
C VAL A 423 19.90 15.87 -13.07
N ASP A 424 19.49 16.35 -14.23
CA ASP A 424 18.70 17.58 -14.31
C ASP A 424 17.30 17.41 -13.75
N HIS A 425 16.71 16.20 -13.88
CA HIS A 425 15.34 15.91 -13.45
C HIS A 425 15.24 14.59 -12.68
N ILE A 426 14.38 14.61 -11.64
CA ILE A 426 14.01 13.41 -10.86
C ILE A 426 12.49 13.40 -10.72
N VAL A 427 11.87 12.26 -11.01
CA VAL A 427 10.46 11.98 -10.66
C VAL A 427 10.44 11.14 -9.41
N TYR A 428 9.83 11.66 -8.34
CA TYR A 428 9.69 10.94 -7.07
C TYR A 428 8.23 10.55 -6.85
N ILE A 429 7.96 9.24 -6.74
CA ILE A 429 6.66 8.66 -6.39
C ILE A 429 6.73 8.25 -4.93
N SER A 430 5.72 8.59 -4.12
CA SER A 430 5.73 8.29 -2.70
C SER A 430 4.36 7.90 -2.17
N CYS A 431 4.29 6.71 -1.57
CA CYS A 431 3.09 6.24 -0.87
C CYS A 431 2.91 6.83 0.55
N LYS A 432 3.85 7.67 1.02
CA LYS A 432 3.82 8.25 2.36
C LYS A 432 4.36 9.68 2.37
N PRO A 433 3.50 10.69 2.21
CA PRO A 433 3.91 12.09 2.10
C PRO A 433 4.82 12.59 3.23
N THR A 434 4.72 12.01 4.44
CA THR A 434 5.61 12.39 5.56
C THR A 434 7.06 11.92 5.40
N SER A 435 7.31 10.83 4.69
CA SER A 435 8.68 10.40 4.33
C SER A 435 9.19 11.23 3.16
N LEU A 436 8.31 11.50 2.19
CA LEU A 436 8.63 12.36 1.04
C LEU A 436 9.15 13.73 1.49
N VAL A 437 8.44 14.45 2.37
CA VAL A 437 8.87 15.80 2.79
C VAL A 437 10.22 15.81 3.49
N ARG A 438 10.56 14.75 4.24
CA ARG A 438 11.88 14.59 4.84
C ARG A 438 12.97 14.44 3.78
N ASP A 439 12.71 13.64 2.76
CA ASP A 439 13.67 13.41 1.68
C ASP A 439 13.80 14.66 0.78
N LEU A 440 12.69 15.39 0.55
CA LEU A 440 12.69 16.66 -0.17
C LEU A 440 13.54 17.73 0.53
N GLU A 441 13.55 17.80 1.88
CA GLU A 441 14.44 18.74 2.61
C GLU A 441 15.92 18.52 2.18
N VAL A 442 16.36 17.26 2.07
CA VAL A 442 17.73 16.92 1.67
C VAL A 442 17.97 17.27 0.20
N PHE A 443 17.01 17.03 -0.70
CA PHE A 443 17.13 17.43 -2.11
C PHE A 443 17.28 18.95 -2.25
N LEU A 444 16.45 19.73 -1.54
CA LEU A 444 16.51 21.22 -1.56
C LEU A 444 17.84 21.75 -1.03
N GLU A 445 18.35 21.16 0.08
CA GLU A 445 19.66 21.52 0.64
C GLU A 445 20.82 21.24 -0.33
N ASN A 446 20.63 20.32 -1.29
CA ASN A 446 21.64 19.96 -2.28
C ASN A 446 21.38 20.54 -3.68
N GLY A 447 20.61 21.63 -3.77
CA GLY A 447 20.46 22.43 -4.98
C GLY A 447 19.40 21.90 -5.97
N TYR A 448 18.55 20.95 -5.57
CA TYR A 448 17.32 20.63 -6.28
C TYR A 448 16.19 21.57 -5.85
N ARG A 449 15.21 21.70 -6.71
CA ARG A 449 13.94 22.36 -6.41
C ARG A 449 12.78 21.49 -6.87
N VAL A 450 11.63 21.68 -6.27
CA VAL A 450 10.38 21.09 -6.75
C VAL A 450 9.78 22.03 -7.79
N ASP A 451 9.50 21.52 -8.99
CA ASP A 451 8.79 22.27 -10.03
C ASP A 451 7.27 22.10 -9.87
N LYS A 452 6.83 20.86 -9.68
CA LYS A 452 5.41 20.54 -9.51
C LYS A 452 5.21 19.26 -8.73
N ALA A 453 4.04 19.14 -8.13
CA ALA A 453 3.59 17.93 -7.43
C ALA A 453 2.10 17.73 -7.60
N VAL A 454 1.66 16.46 -7.56
CA VAL A 454 0.26 16.06 -7.60
C VAL A 454 0.04 14.89 -6.65
N ALA A 455 -1.09 14.87 -5.97
CA ALA A 455 -1.55 13.70 -5.21
C ALA A 455 -2.33 12.74 -6.12
N VAL A 456 -2.30 11.44 -5.83
CA VAL A 456 -3.10 10.43 -6.53
C VAL A 456 -3.80 9.55 -5.50
N ASP A 457 -5.12 9.43 -5.60
CA ASP A 457 -5.89 8.57 -4.70
C ASP A 457 -5.84 7.10 -5.15
N GLN A 458 -4.72 6.43 -4.82
CA GLN A 458 -4.53 5.00 -5.08
C GLN A 458 -5.46 4.12 -4.24
N PHE A 459 -5.89 4.61 -3.08
CA PHE A 459 -6.62 3.84 -2.09
C PHE A 459 -7.89 4.57 -1.61
N PRO A 460 -8.94 4.66 -2.44
CA PRO A 460 -10.23 5.23 -2.04
C PRO A 460 -10.70 4.74 -0.67
N TRP A 461 -11.33 5.61 0.09
CA TRP A 461 -11.90 5.38 1.42
C TRP A 461 -10.89 5.13 2.55
N THR A 462 -9.61 4.99 2.24
CA THR A 462 -8.53 4.84 3.25
C THR A 462 -7.82 6.17 3.51
N ALA A 463 -6.95 6.21 4.52
CA ALA A 463 -6.13 7.39 4.81
C ALA A 463 -4.85 7.48 3.93
N ASN A 464 -4.60 6.49 3.06
CA ASN A 464 -3.41 6.45 2.23
C ASN A 464 -3.60 7.30 0.96
N VAL A 465 -2.50 7.86 0.47
CA VAL A 465 -2.44 8.67 -0.77
C VAL A 465 -1.04 8.54 -1.34
N GLU A 466 -0.96 8.48 -2.68
CA GLU A 466 0.30 8.58 -3.40
C GLU A 466 0.59 10.05 -3.74
N THR A 467 1.84 10.40 -3.92
CA THR A 467 2.27 11.73 -4.33
C THR A 467 3.36 11.61 -5.37
N VAL A 468 3.20 12.27 -6.51
CA VAL A 468 4.21 12.35 -7.56
C VAL A 468 4.80 13.76 -7.56
N VAL A 469 6.12 13.85 -7.55
CA VAL A 469 6.86 15.12 -7.51
C VAL A 469 7.87 15.14 -8.64
N LEU A 470 7.93 16.24 -9.38
CA LEU A 470 9.00 16.53 -10.32
C LEU A 470 10.00 17.48 -9.65
N LEU A 471 11.25 17.03 -9.60
CA LEU A 471 12.38 17.79 -9.11
C LEU A 471 13.29 18.19 -10.28
N SER A 472 13.78 19.43 -10.27
CA SER A 472 14.82 19.90 -11.19
C SER A 472 16.04 20.35 -10.41
N LYS A 473 17.21 20.19 -11.03
CA LYS A 473 18.44 20.73 -10.48
C LYS A 473 18.49 22.26 -10.68
N GLY A 474 18.68 22.99 -9.59
CA GLY A 474 18.80 24.47 -9.65
C GLY A 474 20.07 24.92 -10.36
N ALA A 475 20.05 26.14 -10.87
CA ALA A 475 21.18 26.75 -11.57
C ALA A 475 22.41 27.03 -10.65
N LYS A 476 22.27 26.92 -9.32
CA LYS A 476 23.39 27.04 -8.37
C LYS A 476 23.97 25.65 -8.13
N GLY A 477 25.21 25.43 -8.58
CA GLY A 477 25.98 24.23 -8.28
C GLY A 477 26.08 23.94 -6.77
N PRO A 478 26.60 22.75 -6.38
CA PRO A 478 26.68 22.34 -4.99
C PRO A 478 27.35 23.42 -4.15
N VAL A 479 26.73 23.77 -3.04
CA VAL A 479 27.35 24.63 -2.02
C VAL A 479 28.62 23.90 -1.56
N ASP A 480 29.78 24.50 -1.83
CA ASP A 480 31.09 23.97 -1.50
C ASP A 480 31.20 23.83 0.03
N LEU A 481 30.94 22.66 0.56
CA LEU A 481 31.03 22.33 1.99
C LEU A 481 32.47 22.37 2.53
N CYS A 482 33.44 22.82 1.68
CA CYS A 482 34.85 22.87 2.03
C CYS A 482 35.32 24.22 2.61
N SER A 483 34.46 25.25 2.70
CA SER A 483 34.90 26.61 3.12
C SER A 483 34.64 26.99 4.58
N THR A 484 34.19 26.07 5.45
CA THR A 484 34.01 26.35 6.90
C THR A 484 34.90 25.58 7.84
N ARG A 485 36.14 25.25 7.39
CA ARG A 485 37.21 24.79 8.29
C ARG A 485 38.49 25.57 8.01
N THR A 486 38.55 26.81 8.43
CA THR A 486 39.78 27.51 8.79
C THR A 486 39.41 28.90 9.28
N GLU A 487 39.23 29.03 10.59
CA GLU A 487 39.51 30.24 11.37
C GLU A 487 39.09 30.06 12.83
N VAL A 488 39.72 29.10 13.52
CA VAL A 488 39.89 29.14 14.97
C VAL A 488 41.23 28.46 15.30
N GLU A 489 42.31 29.18 15.02
CA GLU A 489 43.60 29.03 15.72
C GLU A 489 44.44 30.25 15.34
N ARG A 490 44.38 31.30 16.20
CA ARG A 490 45.41 32.23 16.51
C ARG A 490 44.84 33.55 17.09
N SER A 491 44.65 33.56 18.39
CA SER A 491 45.09 34.65 19.30
C SER A 491 44.72 34.27 20.73
#